data_bbdfbeb11cdb5d478ae287b748ce1fb5
#
_entry.id   bbdfbeb11cdb5d478ae287b748ce1fb5
#
_cell.length_a   1.000
_cell.length_b   1.000
_cell.length_c   1.000
_cell.angle_alpha   90.00
_cell.angle_beta   90.00
_cell.angle_gamma   90.00
#
_symmetry.space_group_name_H-M   'P 1'
#
loop_
_entity.id
_entity.type
_entity.pdbx_description
1 polymer ?
#
loop_
_entity_poly.entity_id
_entity_poly.type
_entity_poly.pdbx_seq_one_letter_code
_entity_poly.pdbx_strand_id
1 'polypeptide(L)'
;MSKNSFQSLYELDVNHKTDSKSGLKYLSWAFAWAEFKKVHTGATYDTDLYNGKPFLYDESLGYMVSTTVTVGELTIPMHLPVLDGANKAQKAVDYKYKTKYAEKECKAASMFDINTAIMRCLTKNLAMFGLGLYIYAGEDIPSVDDSEEVAAADVKSWVDAIKSGQTTIDDANLPVKYKEQVRNSL
;
A
#
# COMPACT_ATOMS: atom_id res chain seq x y z
N MET A 1 -32.84 -2.26 13.09
CA MET A 1 -32.14 -3.15 12.11
C MET A 1 -30.75 -3.40 12.67
N SER A 2 -30.34 -4.64 12.88
CA SER A 2 -28.96 -4.94 13.27
C SER A 2 -28.05 -4.61 12.07
N LYS A 3 -26.98 -3.84 12.30
CA LYS A 3 -25.93 -3.64 11.29
C LYS A 3 -25.35 -5.02 10.93
N ASN A 4 -25.10 -5.27 9.64
CA ASN A 4 -24.36 -6.46 9.29
C ASN A 4 -22.91 -6.32 9.78
N SER A 5 -22.20 -7.41 9.92
CA SER A 5 -20.84 -7.41 10.48
C SER A 5 -19.84 -6.62 9.64
N PHE A 6 -19.98 -6.65 8.31
CA PHE A 6 -19.17 -5.84 7.40
C PHE A 6 -19.35 -4.34 7.69
N GLN A 7 -20.59 -3.88 7.76
CA GLN A 7 -20.89 -2.47 8.04
C GLN A 7 -20.30 -2.03 9.39
N SER A 8 -20.42 -2.89 10.42
CA SER A 8 -19.88 -2.59 11.74
C SER A 8 -18.37 -2.41 11.75
N LEU A 9 -17.64 -3.23 10.96
CA LEU A 9 -16.19 -3.14 10.81
C LEU A 9 -15.78 -1.96 9.91
N TYR A 10 -16.54 -1.70 8.85
CA TYR A 10 -16.26 -0.63 7.89
C TYR A 10 -16.39 0.77 8.52
N GLU A 11 -17.35 0.94 9.42
CA GLU A 11 -17.59 2.22 10.12
C GLU A 11 -16.63 2.44 11.30
N LEU A 12 -15.84 1.43 11.68
CA LEU A 12 -14.86 1.58 12.76
C LEU A 12 -13.70 2.48 12.31
N ASP A 13 -13.51 3.60 13.01
CA ASP A 13 -12.35 4.46 12.78
C ASP A 13 -11.07 3.83 13.34
N VAL A 14 -10.18 3.41 12.44
CA VAL A 14 -8.88 2.81 12.77
C VAL A 14 -7.70 3.78 12.57
N ASN A 15 -7.93 5.04 12.15
CA ASN A 15 -6.86 5.98 11.80
C ASN A 15 -5.88 6.22 12.96
N HIS A 16 -6.38 6.22 14.20
CA HIS A 16 -5.56 6.43 15.41
C HIS A 16 -4.60 5.25 15.72
N LYS A 17 -4.70 4.15 14.98
CA LYS A 17 -3.85 2.94 15.09
C LYS A 17 -3.08 2.64 13.81
N THR A 18 -3.00 3.61 12.92
CA THR A 18 -2.20 3.53 11.71
C THR A 18 -0.91 4.31 11.86
N ASP A 19 0.18 3.71 11.37
CA ASP A 19 1.45 4.40 11.13
C ASP A 19 1.55 4.78 9.66
N SER A 20 2.24 5.86 9.36
CA SER A 20 2.50 6.29 7.98
C SER A 20 3.98 6.11 7.64
N LYS A 21 4.26 5.44 6.53
CA LYS A 21 5.62 5.27 6.00
C LYS A 21 5.58 5.39 4.48
N SER A 22 6.40 6.26 3.92
CA SER A 22 6.50 6.47 2.46
C SER A 22 5.14 6.75 1.79
N GLY A 23 4.26 7.53 2.45
CA GLY A 23 2.92 7.87 1.95
C GLY A 23 1.87 6.77 2.11
N LEU A 24 2.24 5.58 2.56
CA LEU A 24 1.32 4.48 2.82
C LEU A 24 0.94 4.41 4.30
N LYS A 25 -0.30 4.07 4.58
CA LYS A 25 -0.79 3.82 5.93
C LYS A 25 -0.68 2.33 6.27
N TYR A 26 -0.25 2.06 7.48
CA TYR A 26 -0.09 0.70 8.00
C TYR A 26 -0.91 0.54 9.27
N LEU A 27 -1.96 -0.26 9.23
CA LEU A 27 -2.73 -0.62 10.42
C LEU A 27 -1.99 -1.70 11.21
N SER A 28 -1.87 -1.50 12.53
CA SER A 28 -1.28 -2.51 13.42
C SER A 28 -2.06 -3.83 13.32
N TRP A 29 -1.38 -4.92 12.97
CA TRP A 29 -2.01 -6.26 12.83
C TRP A 29 -2.65 -6.75 14.14
N ALA A 30 -2.00 -6.48 15.27
CA ALA A 30 -2.51 -6.89 16.58
C ALA A 30 -3.80 -6.16 16.94
N PHE A 31 -3.86 -4.85 16.66
CA PHE A 31 -5.08 -4.08 16.81
C PHE A 31 -6.17 -4.57 15.84
N ALA A 32 -5.82 -4.74 14.56
CA ALA A 32 -6.75 -5.20 13.55
C ALA A 32 -7.37 -6.56 13.92
N TRP A 33 -6.55 -7.52 14.33
CA TRP A 33 -7.02 -8.82 14.75
C TRP A 33 -7.90 -8.76 16.00
N ALA A 34 -7.54 -7.94 16.99
CA ALA A 34 -8.32 -7.77 18.21
C ALA A 34 -9.72 -7.18 17.92
N GLU A 35 -9.81 -6.12 17.11
CA GLU A 35 -11.09 -5.54 16.73
C GLU A 35 -11.92 -6.51 15.87
N PHE A 36 -11.28 -7.21 14.95
CA PHE A 36 -11.95 -8.21 14.13
C PHE A 36 -12.57 -9.33 14.99
N LYS A 37 -11.83 -9.83 15.97
CA LYS A 37 -12.29 -10.89 16.90
C LYS A 37 -13.43 -10.43 17.81
N LYS A 38 -13.60 -9.14 18.07
CA LYS A 38 -14.78 -8.63 18.83
C LYS A 38 -16.07 -8.82 18.04
N VAL A 39 -16.03 -8.68 16.72
CA VAL A 39 -17.19 -8.85 15.84
C VAL A 39 -17.35 -10.31 15.41
N HIS A 40 -16.25 -10.99 15.14
CA HIS A 40 -16.18 -12.36 14.65
C HIS A 40 -15.42 -13.26 15.63
N THR A 41 -16.02 -13.61 16.77
CA THR A 41 -15.37 -14.37 17.86
C THR A 41 -14.82 -15.72 17.40
N GLY A 42 -15.52 -16.39 16.48
CA GLY A 42 -15.11 -17.65 15.87
C GLY A 42 -14.13 -17.56 14.69
N ALA A 43 -13.71 -16.34 14.30
CA ALA A 43 -12.80 -16.20 13.18
C ALA A 43 -11.44 -16.88 13.43
N THR A 44 -10.91 -17.48 12.38
CA THR A 44 -9.53 -18.03 12.34
C THR A 44 -8.79 -17.47 11.15
N TYR A 45 -7.46 -17.57 11.18
CA TYR A 45 -6.64 -17.35 10.00
C TYR A 45 -5.54 -18.41 9.93
N ASP A 46 -5.13 -18.69 8.70
CA ASP A 46 -4.02 -19.58 8.37
C ASP A 46 -3.07 -18.87 7.42
N THR A 47 -1.82 -19.30 7.42
CA THR A 47 -0.80 -18.93 6.43
C THR A 47 -0.61 -20.10 5.48
N ASP A 48 -0.78 -19.88 4.19
CA ASP A 48 -0.63 -20.95 3.21
C ASP A 48 0.83 -21.39 3.12
N LEU A 49 1.03 -22.70 3.04
CA LEU A 49 2.35 -23.30 2.92
C LEU A 49 2.61 -23.79 1.49
N TYR A 50 3.71 -23.37 0.93
CA TYR A 50 4.21 -23.77 -0.38
C TYR A 50 5.42 -24.70 -0.20
N ASN A 51 5.23 -25.99 -0.41
CA ASN A 51 6.25 -27.01 -0.11
C ASN A 51 6.81 -26.90 1.32
N GLY A 52 5.93 -26.67 2.31
CA GLY A 52 6.28 -26.52 3.73
C GLY A 52 6.88 -25.18 4.12
N LYS A 53 6.95 -24.20 3.22
CA LYS A 53 7.43 -22.83 3.49
C LYS A 53 6.27 -21.85 3.49
N PRO A 54 6.24 -20.80 4.36
CA PRO A 54 5.17 -19.84 4.44
C PRO A 54 5.28 -18.76 3.33
N PHE A 55 5.82 -19.09 2.18
CA PHE A 55 5.97 -18.22 1.03
C PHE A 55 6.13 -19.03 -0.26
N LEU A 56 5.63 -18.50 -1.34
CA LEU A 56 6.00 -18.85 -2.70
C LEU A 56 7.24 -18.04 -3.09
N TYR A 57 8.19 -18.66 -3.80
CA TYR A 57 9.36 -17.98 -4.33
C TYR A 57 9.54 -18.26 -5.81
N ASP A 58 9.76 -17.22 -6.57
CA ASP A 58 10.19 -17.24 -7.97
C ASP A 58 11.47 -16.41 -8.12
N GLU A 59 12.47 -16.93 -8.80
CA GLU A 59 13.78 -16.28 -8.94
C GLU A 59 13.69 -14.94 -9.68
N SER A 60 12.79 -14.82 -10.64
CA SER A 60 12.58 -13.60 -11.42
C SER A 60 11.68 -12.59 -10.74
N LEU A 61 10.61 -13.07 -10.06
CA LEU A 61 9.54 -12.23 -9.51
C LEU A 61 9.72 -11.91 -8.01
N GLY A 62 10.44 -12.77 -7.26
CA GLY A 62 10.66 -12.60 -5.81
C GLY A 62 9.74 -13.47 -4.96
N TYR A 63 9.38 -12.98 -3.76
CA TYR A 63 8.57 -13.71 -2.78
C TYR A 63 7.12 -13.23 -2.76
N MET A 64 6.20 -14.16 -2.53
CA MET A 64 4.80 -13.91 -2.25
C MET A 64 4.37 -14.68 -1.01
N VAL A 65 3.65 -14.04 -0.12
CA VAL A 65 3.02 -14.66 1.05
C VAL A 65 1.51 -14.69 0.87
N SER A 66 0.84 -15.57 1.61
CA SER A 66 -0.62 -15.70 1.57
C SER A 66 -1.17 -15.91 2.95
N THR A 67 -2.34 -15.35 3.19
CA THR A 67 -3.15 -15.61 4.38
C THR A 67 -4.57 -15.95 3.97
N THR A 68 -5.20 -16.83 4.71
CA THR A 68 -6.59 -17.21 4.53
C THR A 68 -7.36 -16.93 5.81
N VAL A 69 -8.39 -16.09 5.74
CA VAL A 69 -9.25 -15.75 6.90
C VAL A 69 -10.59 -16.46 6.74
N THR A 70 -11.04 -17.14 7.79
CA THR A 70 -12.32 -17.86 7.82
C THR A 70 -13.23 -17.30 8.90
N VAL A 71 -14.48 -17.01 8.52
CA VAL A 71 -15.57 -16.55 9.38
C VAL A 71 -16.81 -17.39 9.08
N GLY A 72 -17.14 -18.33 9.94
CA GLY A 72 -18.20 -19.32 9.68
C GLY A 72 -17.89 -20.13 8.43
N GLU A 73 -18.76 -20.07 7.42
CA GLU A 73 -18.55 -20.75 6.13
C GLU A 73 -17.80 -19.90 5.10
N LEU A 74 -17.62 -18.61 5.36
CA LEU A 74 -16.91 -17.71 4.44
C LEU A 74 -15.40 -17.78 4.68
N THR A 75 -14.67 -18.12 3.63
CA THR A 75 -13.20 -18.17 3.62
C THR A 75 -12.68 -17.29 2.50
N ILE A 76 -11.80 -16.34 2.83
CA ILE A 76 -11.20 -15.40 1.88
C ILE A 76 -9.68 -15.56 1.91
N PRO A 77 -9.04 -15.96 0.80
CA PRO A 77 -7.60 -15.91 0.64
C PRO A 77 -7.14 -14.51 0.25
N MET A 78 -5.91 -14.15 0.64
CA MET A 78 -5.24 -12.93 0.25
C MET A 78 -3.76 -13.23 -0.03
N HIS A 79 -3.21 -12.60 -1.03
CA HIS A 79 -1.80 -12.72 -1.41
C HIS A 79 -1.12 -11.36 -1.35
N LEU A 80 0.14 -11.34 -0.95
CA LEU A 80 0.91 -10.09 -0.88
C LEU A 80 2.37 -10.35 -1.28
N PRO A 81 2.94 -9.57 -2.21
CA PRO A 81 4.37 -9.66 -2.51
C PRO A 81 5.21 -9.12 -1.34
N VAL A 82 6.40 -9.68 -1.18
CA VAL A 82 7.38 -9.18 -0.21
C VAL A 82 8.19 -8.08 -0.87
N LEU A 83 8.01 -6.86 -0.40
CA LEU A 83 8.57 -5.65 -1.00
C LEU A 83 9.47 -4.92 0.00
N ASP A 84 10.51 -4.27 -0.52
CA ASP A 84 11.30 -3.29 0.24
C ASP A 84 10.57 -1.95 0.43
N GLY A 85 11.20 -1.00 1.11
CA GLY A 85 10.65 0.33 1.35
C GLY A 85 10.48 1.21 0.10
N ALA A 86 10.99 0.77 -1.05
CA ALA A 86 10.83 1.42 -2.36
C ALA A 86 9.85 0.67 -3.28
N ASN A 87 9.04 -0.24 -2.72
CA ASN A 87 8.11 -1.11 -3.43
C ASN A 87 8.78 -2.00 -4.49
N LYS A 88 10.04 -2.40 -4.26
CA LYS A 88 10.73 -3.37 -5.11
C LYS A 88 10.60 -4.77 -4.53
N ALA A 89 10.29 -5.75 -5.39
CA ALA A 89 10.20 -7.15 -4.97
C ALA A 89 11.53 -7.63 -4.41
N GLN A 90 11.54 -8.05 -3.15
CA GLN A 90 12.73 -8.65 -2.56
C GLN A 90 12.95 -10.06 -3.10
N LYS A 91 14.21 -10.42 -3.33
CA LYS A 91 14.64 -11.70 -3.87
C LYS A 91 15.54 -12.45 -2.87
N ALA A 92 16.03 -13.62 -3.24
CA ALA A 92 16.94 -14.39 -2.41
C ALA A 92 18.36 -13.80 -2.33
N VAL A 93 18.69 -12.89 -3.24
CA VAL A 93 19.99 -12.20 -3.31
C VAL A 93 19.78 -10.71 -3.50
N ASP A 94 20.76 -9.92 -3.05
CA ASP A 94 20.80 -8.50 -3.33
C ASP A 94 20.86 -8.26 -4.84
N TYR A 95 20.12 -7.27 -5.32
CA TYR A 95 20.20 -6.87 -6.72
C TYR A 95 20.12 -5.36 -6.88
N LYS A 96 20.69 -4.87 -7.98
CA LYS A 96 20.66 -3.46 -8.33
C LYS A 96 19.61 -3.18 -9.37
N TYR A 97 18.99 -2.02 -9.28
CA TYR A 97 18.07 -1.51 -10.28
C TYR A 97 18.33 -0.03 -10.55
N LYS A 98 18.05 0.39 -11.78
CA LYS A 98 18.25 1.78 -12.19
C LYS A 98 16.98 2.57 -11.96
N THR A 99 17.14 3.75 -11.42
CA THR A 99 16.13 4.81 -11.41
C THR A 99 16.57 5.93 -12.35
N LYS A 100 15.71 6.91 -12.59
CA LYS A 100 16.06 8.09 -13.40
C LYS A 100 17.31 8.83 -12.86
N TYR A 101 17.53 8.78 -11.55
CA TYR A 101 18.54 9.60 -10.87
C TYR A 101 19.78 8.82 -10.42
N ALA A 102 19.63 7.53 -10.16
CA ALA A 102 20.72 6.74 -9.58
C ALA A 102 20.49 5.22 -9.76
N GLU A 103 21.56 4.46 -9.66
CA GLU A 103 21.48 3.03 -9.39
C GLU A 103 21.20 2.84 -7.89
N LYS A 104 20.20 2.04 -7.56
CA LYS A 104 19.81 1.68 -6.20
C LYS A 104 19.92 0.18 -6.00
N GLU A 105 19.96 -0.25 -4.74
CA GLU A 105 20.06 -1.65 -4.37
C GLU A 105 18.81 -2.08 -3.61
N CYS A 106 18.23 -3.22 -3.99
CA CYS A 106 17.24 -3.94 -3.21
C CYS A 106 17.93 -5.08 -2.48
N LYS A 107 17.81 -5.12 -1.16
CA LYS A 107 18.40 -6.16 -0.32
C LYS A 107 17.63 -7.46 -0.41
N ALA A 108 18.33 -8.58 -0.25
CA ALA A 108 17.73 -9.89 -0.14
C ALA A 108 16.70 -9.94 1.00
N ALA A 109 15.62 -10.68 0.79
CA ALA A 109 14.62 -10.89 1.81
C ALA A 109 15.17 -11.70 2.99
N SER A 110 14.87 -11.25 4.20
CA SER A 110 15.09 -11.99 5.44
C SER A 110 13.79 -12.66 5.92
N MET A 111 13.90 -13.56 6.90
CA MET A 111 12.71 -14.13 7.56
C MET A 111 11.90 -13.05 8.29
N PHE A 112 12.54 -11.93 8.69
CA PHE A 112 11.83 -10.79 9.26
C PHE A 112 10.93 -10.11 8.22
N ASP A 113 11.43 -9.93 6.99
CA ASP A 113 10.66 -9.34 5.89
C ASP A 113 9.47 -10.25 5.50
N ILE A 114 9.71 -11.57 5.43
CA ILE A 114 8.66 -12.56 5.21
C ILE A 114 7.57 -12.47 6.28
N ASN A 115 7.94 -12.49 7.57
CA ASN A 115 6.98 -12.38 8.66
C ASN A 115 6.22 -11.05 8.63
N THR A 116 6.90 -9.95 8.35
CA THR A 116 6.28 -8.63 8.21
C THR A 116 5.26 -8.62 7.07
N ALA A 117 5.60 -9.22 5.94
CA ALA A 117 4.68 -9.34 4.81
C ALA A 117 3.46 -10.21 5.13
N ILE A 118 3.62 -11.32 5.87
CA ILE A 118 2.50 -12.16 6.34
C ILE A 118 1.55 -11.33 7.22
N MET A 119 2.05 -10.56 8.17
CA MET A 119 1.20 -9.73 9.04
C MET A 119 0.50 -8.60 8.29
N ARG A 120 1.14 -8.00 7.30
CA ARG A 120 0.51 -7.04 6.38
C ARG A 120 -0.55 -7.69 5.50
N CYS A 121 -0.28 -8.90 5.00
CA CYS A 121 -1.22 -9.69 4.23
C CYS A 121 -2.47 -10.01 5.05
N LEU A 122 -2.30 -10.44 6.31
CA LEU A 122 -3.41 -10.66 7.24
C LEU A 122 -4.26 -9.38 7.41
N THR A 123 -3.63 -8.24 7.66
CA THR A 123 -4.35 -6.98 7.86
C THR A 123 -5.17 -6.58 6.61
N LYS A 124 -4.60 -6.73 5.41
CA LYS A 124 -5.33 -6.52 4.14
C LYS A 124 -6.47 -7.53 3.97
N ASN A 125 -6.28 -8.77 4.40
CA ASN A 125 -7.33 -9.78 4.33
C ASN A 125 -8.51 -9.41 5.25
N LEU A 126 -8.25 -8.91 6.48
CA LEU A 126 -9.30 -8.42 7.38
C LEU A 126 -10.07 -7.23 6.79
N ALA A 127 -9.43 -6.42 5.95
CA ALA A 127 -10.08 -5.31 5.26
C ALA A 127 -11.14 -5.80 4.24
N MET A 128 -10.99 -6.99 3.68
CA MET A 128 -12.02 -7.59 2.81
C MET A 128 -13.33 -7.89 3.55
N PHE A 129 -13.28 -7.97 4.87
CA PHE A 129 -14.45 -8.08 5.75
C PHE A 129 -14.95 -6.72 6.26
N GLY A 130 -14.34 -5.61 5.81
CA GLY A 130 -14.73 -4.23 6.11
C GLY A 130 -13.74 -3.46 7.00
N LEU A 131 -12.91 -4.13 7.81
CA LEU A 131 -12.07 -3.46 8.80
C LEU A 131 -11.00 -2.55 8.18
N GLY A 132 -11.20 -1.24 8.30
CA GLY A 132 -10.25 -0.26 7.80
C GLY A 132 -10.05 -0.31 6.28
N LEU A 133 -11.01 -0.83 5.52
CA LEU A 133 -10.90 -0.96 4.04
C LEU A 133 -10.57 0.39 3.38
N TYR A 134 -11.07 1.48 3.91
CA TYR A 134 -10.83 2.83 3.38
C TYR A 134 -9.37 3.29 3.45
N ILE A 135 -8.52 2.72 4.33
CA ILE A 135 -7.10 3.10 4.41
C ILE A 135 -6.30 2.58 3.21
N TYR A 136 -6.81 1.57 2.51
CA TYR A 136 -6.19 0.99 1.32
C TYR A 136 -6.70 1.60 0.02
N ALA A 137 -7.67 2.54 0.08
CA ALA A 137 -8.15 3.24 -1.09
C ALA A 137 -6.99 4.03 -1.73
N GLY A 138 -6.67 3.70 -2.99
CA GLY A 138 -5.58 4.33 -3.74
C GLY A 138 -4.21 3.65 -3.65
N GLU A 139 -4.05 2.57 -2.89
CA GLU A 139 -2.77 1.84 -2.84
C GLU A 139 -2.37 1.20 -4.19
N ASP A 140 -3.35 0.77 -4.98
CA ASP A 140 -3.14 0.11 -6.26
C ASP A 140 -3.18 1.08 -7.45
N ILE A 141 -3.27 2.39 -7.18
CA ILE A 141 -3.07 3.38 -8.23
C ILE A 141 -1.60 3.22 -8.66
N PRO A 142 -1.33 2.90 -9.96
CA PRO A 142 0.03 2.85 -10.45
C PRO A 142 0.72 4.15 -10.03
N SER A 143 1.86 4.06 -9.35
CA SER A 143 2.69 5.22 -9.15
C SER A 143 2.87 5.80 -10.55
N VAL A 144 2.27 6.96 -10.82
CA VAL A 144 2.69 7.78 -11.94
C VAL A 144 4.18 7.83 -11.74
N ASP A 145 4.91 7.23 -12.68
CA ASP A 145 6.36 7.09 -12.58
C ASP A 145 6.88 8.44 -12.08
N ASP A 146 7.56 8.47 -10.93
CA ASP A 146 8.13 9.72 -10.38
C ASP A 146 9.15 10.35 -11.35
N SER A 147 9.27 9.76 -12.54
CA SER A 147 9.91 10.31 -13.72
C SER A 147 9.27 11.61 -14.23
N GLU A 148 8.04 11.93 -13.84
CA GLU A 148 7.40 13.24 -14.02
C GLU A 148 7.37 14.06 -12.71
N GLU A 149 8.41 14.08 -11.93
CA GLU A 149 8.74 15.30 -11.23
C GLU A 149 9.07 16.33 -12.33
N VAL A 150 8.06 17.15 -12.65
CA VAL A 150 8.25 18.35 -13.45
C VAL A 150 9.42 19.09 -12.79
N ALA A 151 10.53 19.22 -13.50
CA ALA A 151 11.73 19.85 -12.97
C ALA A 151 11.33 21.23 -12.40
N ALA A 152 12.03 21.73 -11.39
CA ALA A 152 11.72 23.06 -10.83
C ALA A 152 11.66 24.15 -11.92
N ALA A 153 12.34 23.93 -13.06
CA ALA A 153 12.22 24.71 -14.29
C ALA A 153 10.82 24.70 -14.91
N ASP A 154 10.09 23.57 -14.82
CA ASP A 154 8.76 23.43 -15.40
C ASP A 154 7.70 24.09 -14.51
N VAL A 155 7.83 24.00 -13.18
CA VAL A 155 6.97 24.74 -12.24
C VAL A 155 7.12 26.23 -12.46
N LYS A 156 8.36 26.73 -12.62
CA LYS A 156 8.62 28.14 -12.93
C LYS A 156 8.00 28.56 -14.25
N SER A 157 8.14 27.75 -15.29
CA SER A 157 7.54 28.00 -16.61
C SER A 157 6.02 28.15 -16.52
N TRP A 158 5.33 27.30 -15.75
CA TRP A 158 3.89 27.40 -15.53
C TRP A 158 3.50 28.63 -14.71
N VAL A 159 4.28 28.97 -13.67
CA VAL A 159 4.09 30.19 -12.88
C VAL A 159 4.22 31.44 -13.79
N ASP A 160 5.22 31.47 -14.64
CA ASP A 160 5.46 32.60 -15.57
C ASP A 160 4.34 32.72 -16.61
N ALA A 161 3.85 31.59 -17.16
CA ALA A 161 2.73 31.54 -18.09
C ALA A 161 1.40 32.05 -17.46
N ILE A 162 1.16 31.68 -16.18
CA ILE A 162 -0.03 32.16 -15.46
C ILE A 162 0.10 33.64 -15.13
N LYS A 163 1.26 34.11 -14.67
CA LYS A 163 1.52 35.53 -14.38
C LYS A 163 1.41 36.42 -15.63
N SER A 164 1.78 35.87 -16.80
CA SER A 164 1.65 36.58 -18.08
C SER A 164 0.24 36.53 -18.67
N GLY A 165 -0.71 35.84 -18.09
CA GLY A 165 -2.08 35.69 -18.54
C GLY A 165 -2.26 34.77 -19.75
N GLN A 166 -1.27 33.94 -20.07
CA GLN A 166 -1.34 32.99 -21.18
C GLN A 166 -2.22 31.76 -20.85
N THR A 167 -2.39 31.44 -19.57
CA THR A 167 -3.23 30.34 -19.09
C THR A 167 -3.69 30.59 -17.66
N THR A 168 -4.62 29.79 -17.18
CA THR A 168 -5.02 29.75 -15.75
C THR A 168 -4.65 28.44 -15.12
N ILE A 169 -4.62 28.38 -13.79
CA ILE A 169 -4.32 27.13 -13.04
C ILE A 169 -5.31 26.00 -13.38
N ASP A 170 -6.56 26.37 -13.68
CA ASP A 170 -7.62 25.39 -13.94
C ASP A 170 -7.60 24.90 -15.39
N ASP A 171 -7.18 25.76 -16.34
CA ASP A 171 -7.03 25.45 -17.77
C ASP A 171 -5.69 24.77 -18.08
N ALA A 172 -4.69 24.93 -17.21
CA ALA A 172 -3.41 24.27 -17.37
C ALA A 172 -3.57 22.75 -17.23
N ASN A 173 -3.07 22.01 -18.21
CA ASN A 173 -3.02 20.54 -18.17
C ASN A 173 -1.95 20.05 -17.18
N LEU A 174 -2.08 20.49 -15.93
CA LEU A 174 -1.20 20.18 -14.84
C LEU A 174 -1.76 19.01 -14.02
N PRO A 175 -0.95 17.99 -13.72
CA PRO A 175 -1.32 16.98 -12.72
C PRO A 175 -1.70 17.65 -11.39
N VAL A 176 -2.70 17.10 -10.69
CA VAL A 176 -3.29 17.70 -9.48
C VAL A 176 -2.23 18.02 -8.42
N LYS A 177 -1.19 17.17 -8.28
CA LYS A 177 -0.07 17.34 -7.33
C LYS A 177 0.75 18.62 -7.58
N TYR A 178 0.80 19.12 -8.82
CA TYR A 178 1.56 20.34 -9.17
C TYR A 178 0.71 21.60 -9.10
N LYS A 179 -0.61 21.48 -9.18
CA LYS A 179 -1.50 22.65 -9.03
C LYS A 179 -1.30 23.35 -7.69
N GLU A 180 -1.02 22.58 -6.64
CA GLU A 180 -0.77 23.12 -5.30
C GLU A 180 0.61 23.79 -5.19
N GLN A 181 1.65 23.23 -5.81
CA GLN A 181 2.98 23.84 -5.87
C GLN A 181 2.97 25.15 -6.67
N VAL A 182 2.27 25.17 -7.80
CA VAL A 182 2.12 26.38 -8.62
C VAL A 182 1.32 27.44 -7.87
N ARG A 183 0.21 27.08 -7.18
CA ARG A 183 -0.55 28.02 -6.33
C ARG A 183 0.29 28.65 -5.23
N ASN A 184 1.16 27.89 -4.61
CA ASN A 184 2.03 28.39 -3.53
C ASN A 184 3.19 29.25 -4.05
N SER A 185 3.42 29.27 -5.37
CA SER A 185 4.49 30.02 -6.03
C SER A 185 3.99 31.25 -6.82
N LEU A 186 2.67 31.46 -6.89
CA LEU A 186 2.02 32.65 -7.48
C LEU A 186 1.96 33.81 -6.51
#